data_42bc8ab05174b7ce519054c9a13cfdad
#
_entry.id   42bc8ab05174b7ce519054c9a13cfdad
#
_cell.length_a   1.000
_cell.length_b   1.000
_cell.length_c   1.000
_cell.angle_alpha   90.00
_cell.angle_beta   90.00
_cell.angle_gamma   90.00
#
_symmetry.space_group_name_H-M   'P 1'
#
loop_
_entity.id
_entity.type
_entity.pdbx_description
1 polymer ?
#
loop_
_entity_poly.entity_id
_entity_poly.type
_entity_poly.pdbx_seq_one_letter_code
_entity_poly.pdbx_strand_id
1 'polypeptide(L)'
;MNHNMPECIARFTDILGQATMKTILGLASNGEGTADSLMEQYERGEISTDAFIDGIMQHAQRPTTREEIIAAWNAMHGGIPQERLQLIQSWKDAGHRLFLLSNNNDLHWQHILSLYDMSMFEYCFASHLLHMSKPDPRIYEAVDAQLKQKGCEGPFHFVDDILINRTTAEQLGWKTYATLDELNAVL
;
A
#
# COMPACT_ATOMS: atom_id res chain seq x y z
N MET A 1 -0.48 4.25 -8.17
CA MET A 1 -0.58 5.51 -7.38
C MET A 1 0.76 6.20 -7.44
N ASN A 2 0.78 7.53 -7.53
CA ASN A 2 2.05 8.27 -7.40
C ASN A 2 2.37 8.41 -5.90
N HIS A 3 3.65 8.25 -5.55
CA HIS A 3 4.12 8.50 -4.20
C HIS A 3 4.88 9.83 -4.14
N ASN A 4 4.50 10.69 -3.20
CA ASN A 4 5.22 11.92 -2.89
C ASN A 4 6.13 11.70 -1.67
N MET A 5 6.96 10.68 -1.75
CA MET A 5 7.90 10.31 -0.69
C MET A 5 8.79 11.47 -0.22
N PRO A 6 9.32 12.34 -1.10
CA PRO A 6 10.13 13.48 -0.67
C PRO A 6 9.41 14.43 0.30
N GLU A 7 8.15 14.73 0.08
CA GLU A 7 7.36 15.59 0.95
C GLU A 7 7.12 14.95 2.33
N CYS A 8 6.74 13.69 2.35
CA CYS A 8 6.56 12.92 3.58
C CYS A 8 7.88 12.87 4.40
N ILE A 9 8.98 12.54 3.75
CA ILE A 9 10.31 12.51 4.38
C ILE A 9 10.69 13.87 4.96
N ALA A 10 10.45 14.97 4.21
CA ALA A 10 10.77 16.32 4.67
C ALA A 10 10.00 16.66 5.95
N ARG A 11 8.69 16.40 5.99
CA ARG A 11 7.82 16.65 7.15
C ARG A 11 8.22 15.82 8.37
N PHE A 12 8.50 14.53 8.17
CA PHE A 12 8.95 13.68 9.28
C PHE A 12 10.38 13.98 9.73
N THR A 13 11.24 14.45 8.83
CA THR A 13 12.58 14.93 9.22
C THR A 13 12.47 16.16 10.14
N ASP A 14 11.52 17.05 9.89
CA ASP A 14 11.25 18.21 10.75
C ASP A 14 10.68 17.80 12.13
N ILE A 15 9.82 16.79 12.16
CA ILE A 15 9.22 16.29 13.41
C ILE A 15 10.22 15.46 14.24
N LEU A 16 10.90 14.52 13.63
CA LEU A 16 11.69 13.47 14.28
C LEU A 16 13.21 13.70 14.24
N GLY A 17 13.69 14.54 13.31
CA GLY A 17 15.08 14.56 12.90
C GLY A 17 15.44 13.35 12.02
N GLN A 18 16.44 13.53 11.16
CA GLN A 18 16.77 12.58 10.10
C GLN A 18 17.14 11.17 10.62
N ALA A 19 17.92 11.08 11.69
CA ALA A 19 18.35 9.79 12.25
C ALA A 19 17.20 9.02 12.87
N THR A 20 16.39 9.69 13.69
CA THR A 20 15.22 9.12 14.35
C THR A 20 14.14 8.69 13.36
N MET A 21 13.88 9.52 12.35
CA MET A 21 12.93 9.21 11.28
C MET A 21 13.29 7.90 10.57
N LYS A 22 14.57 7.71 10.20
CA LYS A 22 15.04 6.46 9.58
C LYS A 22 14.85 5.23 10.47
N THR A 23 15.15 5.35 11.75
CA THR A 23 15.06 4.23 12.71
C THR A 23 13.62 3.86 13.01
N ILE A 24 12.77 4.87 13.28
CA ILE A 24 11.39 4.65 13.74
C ILE A 24 10.46 4.25 12.59
N LEU A 25 10.57 4.96 11.45
CA LEU A 25 9.72 4.69 10.30
C LEU A 25 10.33 3.66 9.32
N GLY A 26 11.57 3.22 9.55
CA GLY A 26 12.24 2.31 8.63
C GLY A 26 12.51 2.92 7.25
N LEU A 27 12.38 4.25 7.12
CA LEU A 27 12.61 4.97 5.87
C LEU A 27 14.11 5.17 5.65
N ALA A 28 14.83 4.10 5.38
CA ALA A 28 16.21 4.19 4.95
C ALA A 28 16.29 4.78 3.54
N SER A 29 17.40 5.49 3.26
CA SER A 29 17.63 6.14 1.97
C SER A 29 17.71 5.17 0.78
N ASN A 30 17.80 3.88 1.03
CA ASN A 30 17.82 2.78 0.04
C ASN A 30 16.49 2.01 -0.04
N GLY A 31 15.44 2.44 0.68
CA GLY A 31 14.13 1.76 0.68
C GLY A 31 14.09 0.43 1.43
N GLU A 32 15.18 0.04 2.09
CA GLU A 32 15.19 -1.14 2.96
C GLU A 32 14.66 -0.75 4.34
N GLY A 33 13.39 -1.09 4.60
CA GLY A 33 12.79 -1.03 5.93
C GLY A 33 13.40 -2.09 6.85
N THR A 34 13.46 -1.82 8.14
CA THR A 34 13.73 -2.89 9.12
C THR A 34 12.41 -3.58 9.44
N ALA A 35 12.37 -4.91 9.40
CA ALA A 35 11.16 -5.73 9.58
C ALA A 35 10.31 -5.42 10.84
N ASP A 36 10.86 -4.69 11.78
CA ASP A 36 10.23 -4.28 13.03
C ASP A 36 10.03 -2.77 13.15
N SER A 37 10.12 -2.01 12.05
CA SER A 37 9.85 -0.57 12.10
C SER A 37 8.38 -0.30 12.47
N LEU A 38 8.14 0.85 13.07
CA LEU A 38 6.78 1.29 13.44
C LEU A 38 5.86 1.35 12.19
N MET A 39 6.42 1.73 11.04
CA MET A 39 5.70 1.75 9.77
C MET A 39 5.27 0.35 9.34
N GLU A 40 6.19 -0.63 9.36
CA GLU A 40 5.86 -1.99 8.93
C GLU A 40 4.87 -2.70 9.85
N GLN A 41 5.00 -2.52 11.17
CA GLN A 41 4.00 -3.02 12.12
C GLN A 41 2.63 -2.41 11.85
N TYR A 42 2.57 -1.12 11.52
CA TYR A 42 1.33 -0.43 11.19
C TYR A 42 0.76 -0.88 9.84
N GLU A 43 1.59 -1.10 8.83
CA GLU A 43 1.16 -1.65 7.53
C GLU A 43 0.67 -3.10 7.62
N ARG A 44 1.14 -3.88 8.58
CA ARG A 44 0.60 -5.21 8.86
C ARG A 44 -0.57 -5.20 9.87
N GLY A 45 -1.01 -4.00 10.33
CA GLY A 45 -2.10 -3.90 11.31
C GLY A 45 -1.79 -4.54 12.66
N GLU A 46 -0.51 -4.69 13.01
CA GLU A 46 -0.04 -5.21 14.30
C GLU A 46 -0.18 -4.18 15.41
N ILE A 47 -0.18 -2.91 15.04
CA ILE A 47 -0.43 -1.79 15.94
C ILE A 47 -1.59 -0.93 15.44
N SER A 48 -2.30 -0.30 16.37
CA SER A 48 -3.38 0.63 16.04
C SER A 48 -2.86 1.97 15.53
N THR A 49 -3.74 2.75 14.89
CA THR A 49 -3.46 4.14 14.50
C THR A 49 -3.00 4.99 15.68
N ASP A 50 -3.61 4.81 16.86
CA ASP A 50 -3.22 5.53 18.07
C ASP A 50 -1.81 5.14 18.51
N ALA A 51 -1.50 3.85 18.57
CA ALA A 51 -0.16 3.38 18.92
C ALA A 51 0.92 3.85 17.93
N PHE A 52 0.59 3.90 16.63
CA PHE A 52 1.49 4.45 15.61
C PHE A 52 1.78 5.93 15.85
N ILE A 53 0.74 6.74 16.08
CA ILE A 53 0.88 8.19 16.32
C ILE A 53 1.62 8.44 17.64
N ASP A 54 1.26 7.74 18.71
CA ASP A 54 1.91 7.85 20.01
C ASP A 54 3.40 7.49 19.93
N GLY A 55 3.74 6.44 19.16
CA GLY A 55 5.12 6.07 18.89
C GLY A 55 5.92 7.17 18.20
N ILE A 56 5.31 7.90 17.26
CA ILE A 56 5.92 9.05 16.61
C ILE A 56 6.06 10.21 17.61
N MET A 57 5.00 10.53 18.36
CA MET A 57 5.01 11.63 19.33
C MET A 57 6.06 11.46 20.43
N GLN A 58 6.29 10.24 20.92
CA GLN A 58 7.32 9.94 21.91
C GLN A 58 8.74 10.28 21.44
N HIS A 59 8.98 10.31 20.14
CA HIS A 59 10.28 10.58 19.54
C HIS A 59 10.35 11.93 18.84
N ALA A 60 9.29 12.73 18.90
CA ALA A 60 9.27 14.06 18.30
C ALA A 60 10.27 14.98 18.96
N GLN A 61 11.06 15.69 18.15
CA GLN A 61 12.10 16.62 18.63
C GLN A 61 11.55 18.03 18.91
N ARG A 62 10.28 18.25 18.60
CA ARG A 62 9.56 19.49 18.87
C ARG A 62 8.11 19.20 19.24
N PRO A 63 7.38 20.18 19.83
CA PRO A 63 5.94 20.05 20.01
C PRO A 63 5.24 19.73 18.69
N THR A 64 4.47 18.66 18.66
CA THR A 64 3.81 18.14 17.46
C THR A 64 2.42 17.66 17.83
N THR A 65 1.42 17.93 16.98
CA THR A 65 0.06 17.45 17.18
C THR A 65 -0.22 16.19 16.40
N ARG A 66 -1.28 15.49 16.80
CA ARG A 66 -1.81 14.30 16.09
C ARG A 66 -2.15 14.63 14.63
N GLU A 67 -2.80 15.76 14.41
CA GLU A 67 -3.23 16.22 13.09
C GLU A 67 -2.03 16.50 12.19
N GLU A 68 -0.95 17.02 12.74
CA GLU A 68 0.28 17.28 12.02
C GLU A 68 0.96 15.97 11.57
N ILE A 69 0.98 14.96 12.43
CA ILE A 69 1.51 13.63 12.08
C ILE A 69 0.65 12.99 10.98
N ILE A 70 -0.68 13.04 11.09
CA ILE A 70 -1.60 12.51 10.07
C ILE A 70 -1.39 13.24 8.74
N ALA A 71 -1.26 14.56 8.75
CA ALA A 71 -1.01 15.33 7.54
C ALA A 71 0.36 15.03 6.92
N ALA A 72 1.39 14.82 7.75
CA ALA A 72 2.72 14.41 7.28
C ALA A 72 2.69 13.01 6.65
N TRP A 73 1.95 12.08 7.26
CA TRP A 73 1.81 10.71 6.77
C TRP A 73 1.05 10.67 5.45
N ASN A 74 -0.10 11.32 5.37
CA ASN A 74 -0.92 11.38 4.16
C ASN A 74 -0.27 12.16 3.00
N ALA A 75 0.73 13.02 3.28
CA ALA A 75 1.51 13.69 2.24
C ALA A 75 2.31 12.74 1.35
N MET A 76 2.48 11.47 1.76
CA MET A 76 3.06 10.42 0.91
C MET A 76 2.24 10.17 -0.36
N HIS A 77 0.93 10.44 -0.34
CA HIS A 77 0.05 10.18 -1.47
C HIS A 77 0.10 11.33 -2.50
N GLY A 78 0.71 11.06 -3.65
CA GLY A 78 0.75 11.96 -4.80
C GLY A 78 -0.46 11.86 -5.74
N GLY A 79 -1.50 11.12 -5.33
CA GLY A 79 -2.71 10.93 -6.11
C GLY A 79 -2.64 9.81 -7.16
N ILE A 80 -3.78 9.55 -7.78
CA ILE A 80 -3.91 8.60 -8.91
C ILE A 80 -4.20 9.42 -10.16
N PRO A 81 -3.34 9.37 -11.20
CA PRO A 81 -3.58 10.05 -12.45
C PRO A 81 -4.92 9.64 -13.07
N GLN A 82 -5.66 10.60 -13.62
CA GLN A 82 -7.00 10.37 -14.17
C GLN A 82 -6.98 9.34 -15.32
N GLU A 83 -5.96 9.35 -16.15
CA GLU A 83 -5.79 8.37 -17.24
C GLU A 83 -5.65 6.92 -16.71
N ARG A 84 -5.07 6.73 -15.53
CA ARG A 84 -4.96 5.40 -14.91
C ARG A 84 -6.31 4.91 -14.39
N LEU A 85 -7.10 5.80 -13.80
CA LEU A 85 -8.47 5.48 -13.38
C LEU A 85 -9.35 5.13 -14.58
N GLN A 86 -9.25 5.89 -15.68
CA GLN A 86 -9.97 5.63 -16.91
C GLN A 86 -9.57 4.30 -17.54
N LEU A 87 -8.28 3.96 -17.55
CA LEU A 87 -7.81 2.67 -18.06
C LEU A 87 -8.37 1.51 -17.23
N ILE A 88 -8.30 1.57 -15.91
CA ILE A 88 -8.86 0.54 -15.04
C ILE A 88 -10.37 0.42 -15.22
N GLN A 89 -11.08 1.55 -15.35
CA GLN A 89 -12.52 1.55 -15.62
C GLN A 89 -12.86 0.88 -16.97
N SER A 90 -12.05 1.12 -18.02
CA SER A 90 -12.27 0.49 -19.30
C SER A 90 -12.18 -1.04 -19.27
N TRP A 91 -11.31 -1.59 -18.42
CA TRP A 91 -11.24 -3.03 -18.22
C TRP A 91 -12.50 -3.58 -17.53
N LYS A 92 -13.01 -2.85 -16.52
CA LYS A 92 -14.30 -3.20 -15.89
C LYS A 92 -15.43 -3.20 -16.92
N ASP A 93 -15.50 -2.16 -17.76
CA ASP A 93 -16.52 -2.02 -18.79
C ASP A 93 -16.43 -3.11 -19.88
N ALA A 94 -15.21 -3.63 -20.12
CA ALA A 94 -14.94 -4.78 -20.98
C ALA A 94 -15.30 -6.13 -20.31
N GLY A 95 -15.76 -6.13 -19.06
CA GLY A 95 -16.21 -7.33 -18.36
C GLY A 95 -15.14 -8.02 -17.52
N HIS A 96 -13.96 -7.43 -17.37
CA HIS A 96 -12.94 -7.97 -16.48
C HIS A 96 -13.33 -7.75 -15.01
N ARG A 97 -13.09 -8.76 -14.17
CA ARG A 97 -13.25 -8.66 -12.73
C ARG A 97 -11.99 -8.05 -12.11
N LEU A 98 -12.15 -6.98 -11.37
CA LEU A 98 -11.04 -6.19 -10.83
C LEU A 98 -10.94 -6.35 -9.32
N PHE A 99 -9.73 -6.58 -8.84
CA PHE A 99 -9.41 -6.72 -7.43
C PHE A 99 -8.22 -5.83 -7.09
N LEU A 100 -8.21 -5.29 -5.89
CA LEU A 100 -7.07 -4.53 -5.37
C LEU A 100 -6.36 -5.31 -4.28
N LEU A 101 -5.04 -5.46 -4.37
CA LEU A 101 -4.16 -5.96 -3.30
C LEU A 101 -3.06 -4.94 -3.02
N SER A 102 -3.13 -4.28 -1.88
CA SER A 102 -2.24 -3.16 -1.52
C SER A 102 -1.55 -3.38 -0.17
N ASN A 103 -0.22 -3.16 -0.10
CA ASN A 103 0.41 -2.87 1.17
C ASN A 103 -0.03 -1.47 1.59
N ASN A 104 -0.73 -1.39 2.71
CA ASN A 104 -1.36 -0.15 3.14
C ASN A 104 -1.64 -0.21 4.66
N ASN A 105 -1.96 0.93 5.24
CA ASN A 105 -2.32 1.08 6.65
C ASN A 105 -3.65 1.83 6.78
N ASP A 106 -4.21 1.85 7.97
CA ASP A 106 -5.54 2.41 8.19
C ASP A 106 -5.64 3.89 7.80
N LEU A 107 -4.68 4.75 8.20
CA LEU A 107 -4.70 6.18 7.84
C LEU A 107 -4.70 6.41 6.33
N HIS A 108 -3.77 5.75 5.62
CA HIS A 108 -3.71 5.86 4.18
C HIS A 108 -4.93 5.24 3.50
N TRP A 109 -5.45 4.13 4.03
CA TRP A 109 -6.64 3.49 3.50
C TRP A 109 -7.86 4.40 3.58
N GLN A 110 -8.13 4.99 4.75
CA GLN A 110 -9.21 5.95 4.93
C GLN A 110 -9.03 7.20 4.07
N HIS A 111 -7.80 7.69 3.94
CA HIS A 111 -7.49 8.82 3.07
C HIS A 111 -7.81 8.51 1.60
N ILE A 112 -7.39 7.34 1.09
CA ILE A 112 -7.70 6.91 -0.28
C ILE A 112 -9.21 6.80 -0.50
N LEU A 113 -9.93 6.18 0.43
CA LEU A 113 -11.39 6.03 0.36
C LEU A 113 -12.13 7.39 0.39
N SER A 114 -11.54 8.42 1.01
CA SER A 114 -12.10 9.77 1.02
C SER A 114 -11.91 10.52 -0.31
N LEU A 115 -10.94 10.12 -1.12
CA LEU A 115 -10.57 10.80 -2.38
C LEU A 115 -11.08 10.10 -3.63
N TYR A 116 -11.26 8.77 -3.58
CA TYR A 116 -11.53 7.96 -4.76
C TYR A 116 -12.71 7.02 -4.54
N ASP A 117 -13.56 6.92 -5.56
CA ASP A 117 -14.56 5.86 -5.64
C ASP A 117 -13.85 4.53 -6.00
N MET A 118 -13.84 3.60 -5.07
CA MET A 118 -13.23 2.28 -5.24
C MET A 118 -14.22 1.23 -5.78
N SER A 119 -15.44 1.61 -6.15
CA SER A 119 -16.49 0.71 -6.65
C SER A 119 -16.14 0.02 -7.98
N MET A 120 -15.09 0.46 -8.66
CA MET A 120 -14.53 -0.24 -9.80
C MET A 120 -13.93 -1.60 -9.43
N PHE A 121 -13.44 -1.76 -8.21
CA PHE A 121 -12.91 -3.02 -7.69
C PHE A 121 -14.01 -3.81 -6.99
N GLU A 122 -14.14 -5.08 -7.35
CA GLU A 122 -15.13 -5.98 -6.73
C GLU A 122 -14.77 -6.32 -5.29
N TYR A 123 -13.46 -6.49 -5.02
CA TYR A 123 -12.89 -6.67 -3.69
C TYR A 123 -11.58 -5.89 -3.56
N CYS A 124 -11.39 -5.31 -2.37
CA CYS A 124 -10.16 -4.62 -2.00
C CYS A 124 -9.51 -5.32 -0.80
N PHE A 125 -8.27 -5.73 -0.97
CA PHE A 125 -7.45 -6.37 0.06
C PHE A 125 -6.33 -5.41 0.47
N ALA A 126 -6.22 -5.14 1.75
CA ALA A 126 -5.17 -4.29 2.30
C ALA A 126 -4.39 -5.06 3.37
N SER A 127 -3.08 -4.88 3.40
CA SER A 127 -2.16 -5.59 4.28
C SER A 127 -2.55 -5.50 5.76
N HIS A 128 -2.93 -4.31 6.24
CA HIS A 128 -3.34 -4.09 7.63
C HIS A 128 -4.64 -4.82 8.02
N LEU A 129 -5.50 -5.14 7.06
CA LEU A 129 -6.72 -5.93 7.29
C LEU A 129 -6.46 -7.44 7.23
N LEU A 130 -5.43 -7.86 6.50
CA LEU A 130 -5.01 -9.25 6.36
C LEU A 130 -3.94 -9.65 7.37
N HIS A 131 -3.36 -8.69 8.10
CA HIS A 131 -2.23 -8.87 9.02
C HIS A 131 -1.01 -9.52 8.35
N MET A 132 -0.80 -9.22 7.08
CA MET A 132 0.28 -9.72 6.24
C MET A 132 0.57 -8.68 5.16
N SER A 133 1.83 -8.58 4.72
CA SER A 133 2.22 -7.67 3.63
C SER A 133 2.93 -8.41 2.51
N LYS A 134 2.78 -7.95 1.28
CA LYS A 134 3.64 -8.37 0.17
C LYS A 134 5.11 -8.04 0.51
N PRO A 135 6.08 -8.90 0.24
CA PRO A 135 6.03 -10.09 -0.61
C PRO A 135 5.79 -11.43 0.14
N ASP A 136 5.27 -11.43 1.37
CA ASP A 136 4.97 -12.68 2.07
C ASP A 136 4.01 -13.55 1.23
N PRO A 137 4.35 -14.81 0.89
CA PRO A 137 3.49 -15.65 0.06
C PRO A 137 2.10 -15.87 0.68
N ARG A 138 1.99 -15.85 2.01
CA ARG A 138 0.72 -16.06 2.71
C ARG A 138 -0.36 -15.02 2.37
N ILE A 139 0.02 -13.78 2.02
CA ILE A 139 -0.97 -12.77 1.63
C ILE A 139 -1.64 -13.12 0.29
N TYR A 140 -0.87 -13.64 -0.68
CA TYR A 140 -1.39 -14.07 -1.97
C TYR A 140 -2.26 -15.32 -1.84
N GLU A 141 -1.84 -16.29 -1.01
CA GLU A 141 -2.62 -17.49 -0.70
C GLU A 141 -3.95 -17.14 -0.03
N ALA A 142 -3.94 -16.19 0.92
CA ALA A 142 -5.16 -15.72 1.58
C ALA A 142 -6.12 -15.01 0.61
N VAL A 143 -5.60 -14.19 -0.30
CA VAL A 143 -6.38 -13.52 -1.35
C VAL A 143 -6.96 -14.56 -2.31
N ASP A 144 -6.15 -15.49 -2.79
CA ASP A 144 -6.58 -16.58 -3.70
C ASP A 144 -7.70 -17.42 -3.08
N ALA A 145 -7.55 -17.81 -1.82
CA ALA A 145 -8.57 -18.56 -1.09
C ALA A 145 -9.89 -17.77 -0.94
N GLN A 146 -9.83 -16.48 -0.61
CA GLN A 146 -11.01 -15.63 -0.49
C GLN A 146 -11.70 -15.43 -1.85
N LEU A 147 -10.93 -15.21 -2.92
CA LEU A 147 -11.46 -15.05 -4.27
C LEU A 147 -12.12 -16.34 -4.78
N LYS A 148 -11.53 -17.51 -4.53
CA LYS A 148 -12.12 -18.82 -4.86
C LYS A 148 -13.46 -19.04 -4.16
N GLN A 149 -13.59 -18.69 -2.88
CA GLN A 149 -14.85 -18.76 -2.15
C GLN A 149 -15.96 -17.88 -2.78
N LYS A 150 -15.56 -16.86 -3.53
CA LYS A 150 -16.46 -15.92 -4.24
C LYS A 150 -16.63 -16.28 -5.74
N GLY A 151 -16.21 -17.48 -6.12
CA GLY A 151 -16.34 -17.97 -7.50
C GLY A 151 -15.38 -17.31 -8.49
N CYS A 152 -14.23 -16.81 -8.02
CA CYS A 152 -13.17 -16.30 -8.86
C CYS A 152 -12.02 -17.30 -8.88
N GLU A 153 -11.76 -17.90 -10.03
CA GLU A 153 -10.67 -18.84 -10.22
C GLU A 153 -9.57 -18.21 -11.08
N GLY A 154 -8.30 -18.48 -10.71
CA GLY A 154 -7.14 -18.01 -11.44
C GLY A 154 -6.93 -18.69 -12.81
N PRO A 155 -5.86 -18.41 -13.52
CA PRO A 155 -4.77 -17.56 -13.05
C PRO A 155 -5.13 -16.07 -13.02
N PHE A 156 -4.72 -15.38 -11.96
CA PHE A 156 -4.91 -13.94 -11.86
C PHE A 156 -3.82 -13.19 -12.62
N HIS A 157 -4.17 -12.04 -13.20
CA HIS A 157 -3.25 -11.07 -13.77
C HIS A 157 -2.94 -10.02 -12.69
N PHE A 158 -1.68 -9.93 -12.28
CA PHE A 158 -1.24 -9.08 -11.18
C PHE A 158 -0.27 -8.01 -11.66
N VAL A 159 -0.59 -6.75 -11.36
CA VAL A 159 0.28 -5.61 -11.67
C VAL A 159 0.87 -5.07 -10.37
N ASP A 160 2.19 -5.05 -10.29
CA ASP A 160 2.93 -4.47 -9.16
C ASP A 160 4.30 -3.99 -9.67
N ASP A 161 4.71 -2.77 -9.31
CA ASP A 161 5.99 -2.18 -9.74
C ASP A 161 7.19 -2.82 -9.02
N ILE A 162 6.98 -3.46 -7.87
CA ILE A 162 8.02 -4.07 -7.07
C ILE A 162 8.29 -5.51 -7.54
N LEU A 163 9.51 -5.75 -8.02
CA LEU A 163 9.89 -7.03 -8.62
C LEU A 163 9.69 -8.22 -7.67
N ILE A 164 10.09 -8.11 -6.41
CA ILE A 164 9.96 -9.22 -5.44
C ILE A 164 8.49 -9.60 -5.20
N ASN A 165 7.56 -8.64 -5.22
CA ASN A 165 6.13 -8.90 -5.12
C ASN A 165 5.64 -9.74 -6.31
N ARG A 166 6.07 -9.37 -7.53
CA ARG A 166 5.73 -10.14 -8.74
C ARG A 166 6.33 -11.55 -8.72
N THR A 167 7.61 -11.67 -8.35
CA THR A 167 8.29 -12.97 -8.27
C THR A 167 7.57 -13.93 -7.33
N THR A 168 7.11 -13.44 -6.17
CA THR A 168 6.35 -14.28 -5.23
C THR A 168 4.98 -14.68 -5.81
N ALA A 169 4.28 -13.75 -6.46
CA ALA A 169 3.00 -14.05 -7.11
C ALA A 169 3.15 -15.09 -8.25
N GLU A 170 4.21 -15.01 -9.05
CA GLU A 170 4.53 -15.98 -10.12
C GLU A 170 4.76 -17.39 -9.57
N GLN A 171 5.43 -17.53 -8.43
CA GLN A 171 5.63 -18.82 -7.77
C GLN A 171 4.31 -19.50 -7.35
N LEU A 172 3.26 -18.69 -7.17
CA LEU A 172 1.90 -19.14 -6.86
C LEU A 172 1.00 -19.26 -8.10
N GLY A 173 1.57 -19.12 -9.30
CA GLY A 173 0.88 -19.33 -10.58
C GLY A 173 0.13 -18.10 -11.10
N TRP A 174 0.33 -16.92 -10.54
CA TRP A 174 -0.24 -15.68 -11.08
C TRP A 174 0.59 -15.19 -12.28
N LYS A 175 -0.06 -14.54 -13.23
CA LYS A 175 0.63 -13.83 -14.33
C LYS A 175 0.93 -12.41 -13.89
N THR A 176 2.18 -11.95 -14.04
CA THR A 176 2.60 -10.67 -13.47
C THR A 176 3.06 -9.67 -14.51
N TYR A 177 2.89 -8.39 -14.20
CA TYR A 177 3.23 -7.25 -15.04
C TYR A 177 3.79 -6.12 -14.17
N ALA A 178 4.78 -5.40 -14.67
CA ALA A 178 5.37 -4.28 -13.94
C ALA A 178 4.51 -3.01 -14.03
N THR A 179 3.74 -2.88 -15.10
CA THR A 179 2.91 -1.68 -15.36
C THR A 179 1.51 -2.05 -15.85
N LEU A 180 0.57 -1.12 -15.70
CA LEU A 180 -0.76 -1.25 -16.29
C LEU A 180 -0.71 -1.32 -17.82
N ASP A 181 0.26 -0.66 -18.43
CA ASP A 181 0.41 -0.64 -19.90
C ASP A 181 0.85 -2.02 -20.43
N GLU A 182 1.73 -2.74 -19.69
CA GLU A 182 2.09 -4.12 -20.00
C GLU A 182 0.89 -5.06 -19.93
N LEU A 183 0.05 -4.92 -18.90
CA LEU A 183 -1.17 -5.70 -18.79
C LEU A 183 -2.15 -5.35 -19.92
N ASN A 184 -2.35 -4.06 -20.20
CA ASN A 184 -3.27 -3.60 -21.25
C ASN A 184 -2.89 -4.12 -22.66
N ALA A 185 -1.62 -4.39 -22.91
CA ALA A 185 -1.15 -4.92 -24.17
C ALA A 185 -1.53 -6.40 -24.41
N VAL A 186 -2.02 -7.11 -23.38
CA VAL A 186 -2.37 -8.55 -23.45
C VAL A 186 -3.83 -8.85 -23.11
N LEU A 187 -4.60 -7.85 -22.65
CA LEU A 187 -6.04 -7.92 -22.46
C LEU A 187 -6.78 -7.62 -23.76
#